data_d0995b64bc3ba17000779b583848b836
#
_entry.id   d0995b64bc3ba17000779b583848b836
#
_cell.length_a   1.000
_cell.length_b   1.000
_cell.length_c   1.000
_cell.angle_alpha   90.00
_cell.angle_beta   90.00
_cell.angle_gamma   90.00
#
_symmetry.space_group_name_H-M   'P 1'
#
loop_
_entity.id
_entity.type
_entity.pdbx_description
1 polymer ?
#
loop_
_entity_poly.entity_id
_entity_poly.type
_entity_poly.pdbx_seq_one_letter_code
_entity_poly.pdbx_strand_id
1 'polypeptide(L)'
;MPPIRPDGSMGIMATAESYVIAIGTKKGLWLATSPDRKEWSLSGPHFLMSEIPSIGIDTRNGTTRIMVGVRSEHWGPTVAHSDDLGATWTEPEQGAIRFPDGTDAALERIWQIYPDADSRPGVVWAGCEPISVWKSTDGGEHFELNRGLWDHPHRSEWGAGYGGAAAHSIVVDPSGEKVHIAMSTGGVYRSLDGGASWEPRNKGISAYFMPDPNPEFGQCVHKIAADAAVENRLYAQNHHGVYRTDDGGENWDSIADGLPADFGFVMLTHPRREGTAWVIPLKADGERIPPDSKLSVHRTDDAGGTWKELHTGLPDHEYNAVLRDAAFVDTAEPTGVYFGTRGGAVYASADEGETFTEVASHLPDVLCVRAAVVVGASAIPEAKANASVSG
;
A
#
# COMPACT_ATOMS: atom_id res chain seq x y z
N MET A 1 25.59 29.59 12.66
CA MET A 1 25.80 29.12 14.05
C MET A 1 24.45 29.16 14.74
N PRO A 2 23.98 28.04 15.37
CA PRO A 2 22.74 28.05 16.13
C PRO A 2 22.88 29.01 17.35
N PRO A 3 21.78 29.61 17.81
CA PRO A 3 21.82 30.54 18.93
C PRO A 3 22.15 29.80 20.24
N ILE A 4 23.16 30.30 20.96
CA ILE A 4 23.56 29.82 22.29
C ILE A 4 22.58 30.42 23.30
N ARG A 5 21.95 29.58 24.13
CA ARG A 5 21.10 30.03 25.23
C ARG A 5 21.95 30.69 26.35
N PRO A 6 21.38 31.58 27.17
CA PRO A 6 22.11 32.27 28.23
C PRO A 6 22.75 31.35 29.28
N ASP A 7 22.36 30.08 29.36
CA ASP A 7 22.88 29.04 30.27
C ASP A 7 24.02 28.20 29.67
N GLY A 8 24.49 28.52 28.48
CA GLY A 8 25.58 27.81 27.80
C GLY A 8 25.20 26.47 27.20
N SER A 9 23.94 26.07 27.24
CA SER A 9 23.47 24.81 26.59
C SER A 9 23.26 25.05 25.10
N MET A 10 23.85 24.20 24.25
CA MET A 10 23.48 24.10 22.84
C MET A 10 22.08 23.48 22.76
N GLY A 11 21.10 24.30 22.37
CA GLY A 11 19.80 23.79 22.03
C GLY A 11 19.95 22.82 20.86
N ILE A 12 19.59 21.55 21.06
CA ILE A 12 19.35 20.62 19.93
C ILE A 12 18.19 21.27 19.18
N MET A 13 18.46 21.82 17.99
CA MET A 13 17.38 22.18 17.08
C MET A 13 16.72 20.88 16.71
N ALA A 14 15.49 20.69 17.13
CA ALA A 14 14.66 19.61 16.60
C ALA A 14 14.61 19.85 15.08
N THR A 15 15.08 18.88 14.32
CA THR A 15 14.91 18.90 12.86
C THR A 15 13.42 18.92 12.60
N ALA A 16 12.94 19.91 11.84
CA ALA A 16 11.52 20.03 11.54
C ALA A 16 11.05 18.77 10.81
N GLU A 17 10.01 18.15 11.32
CA GLU A 17 9.30 17.08 10.62
C GLU A 17 8.50 17.68 9.46
N SER A 18 8.43 16.96 8.37
CA SER A 18 7.57 17.24 7.23
C SER A 18 6.82 15.99 6.84
N TYR A 19 5.66 16.15 6.26
CA TYR A 19 4.80 15.02 5.84
C TYR A 19 4.74 14.99 4.33
N VAL A 20 4.86 13.80 3.77
CA VAL A 20 4.82 13.56 2.33
C VAL A 20 3.74 12.54 2.02
N ILE A 21 2.91 12.84 1.02
CA ILE A 21 2.01 11.89 0.39
C ILE A 21 2.46 11.69 -1.06
N ALA A 22 2.77 10.47 -1.43
CA ALA A 22 3.03 10.08 -2.81
C ALA A 22 1.74 9.45 -3.38
N ILE A 23 1.26 9.99 -4.51
CA ILE A 23 -0.03 9.67 -5.12
C ILE A 23 0.22 9.13 -6.51
N GLY A 24 0.10 7.82 -6.67
CA GLY A 24 0.20 7.12 -7.95
C GLY A 24 -1.14 7.12 -8.67
N THR A 25 -1.12 7.54 -9.93
CA THR A 25 -2.33 7.65 -10.75
C THR A 25 -2.18 6.94 -12.09
N LYS A 26 -3.26 6.89 -12.88
CA LYS A 26 -3.21 6.42 -14.28
C LYS A 26 -2.40 7.31 -15.22
N LYS A 27 -2.01 8.51 -14.78
CA LYS A 27 -1.22 9.46 -15.59
C LYS A 27 -0.16 10.14 -14.74
N GLY A 28 0.73 9.36 -14.17
CA GLY A 28 1.89 9.86 -13.44
C GLY A 28 1.75 9.84 -11.94
N LEU A 29 2.82 10.29 -11.31
CA LEU A 29 2.99 10.43 -9.86
C LEU A 29 2.85 11.88 -9.45
N TRP A 30 2.15 12.10 -8.36
CA TRP A 30 2.04 13.40 -7.70
C TRP A 30 2.61 13.29 -6.28
N LEU A 31 3.24 14.36 -5.81
CA LEU A 31 3.75 14.45 -4.44
C LEU A 31 3.08 15.62 -3.75
N ALA A 32 2.46 15.37 -2.61
CA ALA A 32 1.94 16.42 -1.74
C ALA A 32 2.77 16.50 -0.46
N THR A 33 3.11 17.71 -0.03
CA THR A 33 3.89 17.96 1.19
C THR A 33 3.19 18.92 2.11
N SER A 34 3.41 18.70 3.41
CA SER A 34 2.85 19.55 4.45
C SER A 34 3.80 19.63 5.65
N PRO A 35 3.92 20.79 6.31
CA PRO A 35 4.62 20.90 7.58
C PRO A 35 3.78 20.47 8.78
N ASP A 36 2.44 20.35 8.65
CA ASP A 36 1.52 20.20 9.77
C ASP A 36 0.31 19.28 9.48
N ARG A 37 0.26 18.66 8.30
CA ARG A 37 -0.83 17.80 7.78
C ARG A 37 -2.17 18.53 7.59
N LYS A 38 -2.19 19.87 7.53
CA LYS A 38 -3.39 20.69 7.33
C LYS A 38 -3.40 21.35 5.96
N GLU A 39 -2.29 22.00 5.62
CA GLU A 39 -2.12 22.61 4.31
C GLU A 39 -1.12 21.82 3.49
N TRP A 40 -1.47 21.52 2.24
CA TRP A 40 -0.68 20.68 1.36
C TRP A 40 -0.25 21.42 0.11
N SER A 41 1.02 21.28 -0.24
CA SER A 41 1.58 21.74 -1.50
C SER A 41 1.72 20.56 -2.44
N LEU A 42 1.08 20.63 -3.61
CA LEU A 42 1.10 19.57 -4.62
C LEU A 42 2.13 19.87 -5.70
N SER A 43 2.95 18.86 -6.05
CA SER A 43 3.90 18.89 -7.16
C SER A 43 3.72 17.69 -8.08
N GLY A 44 4.18 17.78 -9.32
CA GLY A 44 4.02 16.75 -10.35
C GLY A 44 3.25 17.27 -11.58
N PRO A 45 2.82 16.38 -12.52
CA PRO A 45 3.10 14.94 -12.48
C PRO A 45 4.53 14.58 -12.91
N HIS A 46 5.13 13.62 -12.18
CA HIS A 46 6.28 12.87 -12.67
C HIS A 46 5.78 11.68 -13.49
N PHE A 47 6.57 11.17 -14.43
CA PHE A 47 6.20 10.02 -15.27
C PHE A 47 4.86 10.22 -16.02
N LEU A 48 4.62 11.42 -16.52
CA LEU A 48 3.43 11.72 -17.32
C LEU A 48 3.29 10.70 -18.46
N MET A 49 2.07 10.24 -18.71
CA MET A 49 1.73 9.17 -19.66
C MET A 49 2.01 7.74 -19.17
N SER A 50 2.48 7.54 -17.96
CA SER A 50 2.62 6.21 -17.36
C SER A 50 1.66 6.01 -16.19
N GLU A 51 1.20 4.77 -15.98
CA GLU A 51 0.49 4.39 -14.77
C GLU A 51 1.50 4.22 -13.63
N ILE A 52 1.12 4.62 -12.42
CA ILE A 52 1.87 4.39 -11.18
C ILE A 52 1.00 3.53 -10.25
N PRO A 53 1.00 2.21 -10.43
CA PRO A 53 0.15 1.30 -9.65
C PRO A 53 0.67 1.00 -8.25
N SER A 54 1.96 1.23 -7.99
CA SER A 54 2.58 0.93 -6.70
C SER A 54 3.65 1.95 -6.31
N ILE A 55 3.75 2.18 -5.01
CA ILE A 55 4.74 3.05 -4.39
C ILE A 55 5.24 2.37 -3.12
N GLY A 56 6.54 2.49 -2.84
CA GLY A 56 7.15 2.20 -1.55
C GLY A 56 7.93 3.42 -1.07
N ILE A 57 7.82 3.78 0.21
CA ILE A 57 8.65 4.83 0.81
C ILE A 57 9.49 4.18 1.90
N ASP A 58 10.80 4.27 1.77
CA ASP A 58 11.78 3.75 2.72
C ASP A 58 12.47 4.91 3.46
N THR A 59 12.30 4.98 4.77
CA THR A 59 12.91 6.01 5.63
C THR A 59 13.96 5.43 6.58
N ARG A 60 14.29 4.15 6.48
CA ARG A 60 15.08 3.38 7.46
C ARG A 60 16.56 3.76 7.56
N ASN A 61 17.16 4.30 6.50
CA ASN A 61 18.60 4.60 6.46
C ASN A 61 18.95 6.08 6.68
N GLY A 62 18.03 6.86 7.26
CA GLY A 62 18.22 8.29 7.46
C GLY A 62 18.10 9.13 6.18
N THR A 63 17.86 8.49 5.04
CA THR A 63 17.43 9.11 3.77
C THR A 63 16.05 8.60 3.44
N THR A 64 15.25 9.43 2.79
CA THR A 64 13.93 9.01 2.30
C THR A 64 14.05 8.58 0.85
N ARG A 65 13.90 7.28 0.59
CA ARG A 65 13.82 6.74 -0.78
C ARG A 65 12.36 6.53 -1.15
N ILE A 66 11.90 7.16 -2.21
CA ILE A 66 10.60 6.90 -2.84
C ILE A 66 10.84 5.97 -4.02
N MET A 67 10.26 4.79 -4.00
CA MET A 67 10.28 3.81 -5.08
C MET A 67 8.91 3.77 -5.74
N VAL A 68 8.84 3.73 -7.04
CA VAL A 68 7.59 3.69 -7.80
C VAL A 68 7.62 2.60 -8.86
N GLY A 69 6.57 1.79 -8.90
CA GLY A 69 6.32 0.91 -10.04
C GLY A 69 5.73 1.76 -11.17
N VAL A 70 6.51 1.96 -12.22
CA VAL A 70 6.09 2.71 -13.43
C VAL A 70 5.64 1.71 -14.48
N ARG A 71 4.45 1.87 -15.04
CA ARG A 71 3.94 1.08 -16.15
C ARG A 71 3.74 1.95 -17.38
N SER A 72 4.72 1.90 -18.27
CA SER A 72 4.66 2.57 -19.57
C SER A 72 4.06 1.62 -20.62
N GLU A 73 3.16 2.11 -21.47
CA GLU A 73 2.64 1.33 -22.59
C GLU A 73 3.70 1.09 -23.68
N HIS A 74 4.73 1.92 -23.75
CA HIS A 74 5.79 1.80 -24.75
C HIS A 74 6.99 0.99 -24.27
N TRP A 75 7.35 1.13 -22.98
CA TRP A 75 8.60 0.56 -22.43
C TRP A 75 8.36 -0.59 -21.46
N GLY A 76 7.08 -0.86 -21.15
CA GLY A 76 6.71 -1.86 -20.16
C GLY A 76 6.86 -1.37 -18.72
N PRO A 77 6.72 -2.29 -17.73
CA PRO A 77 6.85 -1.97 -16.33
C PRO A 77 8.31 -1.92 -15.87
N THR A 78 8.62 -0.96 -14.98
CA THR A 78 9.92 -0.83 -14.31
C THR A 78 9.74 -0.30 -12.88
N VAL A 79 10.80 -0.33 -12.07
CA VAL A 79 10.90 0.41 -10.81
C VAL A 79 11.81 1.60 -11.02
N ALA A 80 11.33 2.79 -10.68
CA ALA A 80 12.15 3.99 -10.55
C ALA A 80 12.22 4.40 -9.08
N HIS A 81 13.30 5.07 -8.68
CA HIS A 81 13.42 5.59 -7.33
C HIS A 81 13.98 7.01 -7.30
N SER A 82 13.70 7.71 -6.20
CA SER A 82 14.22 9.04 -5.87
C SER A 82 14.68 9.06 -4.42
N ASP A 83 15.88 9.61 -4.19
CA ASP A 83 16.46 9.83 -2.86
C ASP A 83 16.42 11.31 -2.44
N ASP A 84 15.79 12.16 -3.24
CA ASP A 84 15.69 13.61 -3.07
C ASP A 84 14.26 14.13 -3.16
N LEU A 85 13.29 13.32 -2.70
CA LEU A 85 11.87 13.64 -2.64
C LEU A 85 11.29 14.04 -4.01
N GLY A 86 11.71 13.36 -5.07
CA GLY A 86 11.18 13.53 -6.41
C GLY A 86 11.87 14.61 -7.25
N ALA A 87 12.93 15.26 -6.74
CA ALA A 87 13.68 16.23 -7.54
C ALA A 87 14.39 15.56 -8.73
N THR A 88 14.92 14.36 -8.51
CA THR A 88 15.49 13.51 -9.57
C THR A 88 14.99 12.06 -9.43
N TRP A 89 14.96 11.35 -10.54
CA TRP A 89 14.54 9.96 -10.62
C TRP A 89 15.58 9.11 -11.32
N THR A 90 15.83 7.93 -10.79
CA THR A 90 16.74 6.93 -11.35
C THR A 90 15.94 5.67 -11.73
N GLU A 91 16.21 5.16 -12.92
CA GLU A 91 15.72 3.86 -13.39
C GLU A 91 16.94 2.97 -13.69
N PRO A 92 16.99 1.72 -13.19
CA PRO A 92 18.06 0.79 -13.53
C PRO A 92 18.07 0.47 -15.04
N GLU A 93 19.23 0.51 -15.67
CA GLU A 93 19.40 0.33 -17.15
C GLU A 93 18.78 -0.95 -17.69
N GLN A 94 18.77 -2.02 -16.91
CA GLN A 94 18.23 -3.34 -17.32
C GLN A 94 16.85 -3.65 -16.71
N GLY A 95 16.22 -2.67 -16.03
CA GLY A 95 15.04 -2.87 -15.22
C GLY A 95 15.35 -3.57 -13.89
N ALA A 96 14.70 -3.12 -12.80
CA ALA A 96 14.93 -3.66 -11.45
C ALA A 96 14.37 -5.07 -11.29
N ILE A 97 13.28 -5.40 -11.99
CA ILE A 97 12.58 -6.70 -11.96
C ILE A 97 12.60 -7.29 -13.37
N ARG A 98 13.23 -8.44 -13.51
CA ARG A 98 13.32 -9.15 -14.78
C ARG A 98 13.22 -10.65 -14.57
N PHE A 99 12.26 -11.29 -15.23
CA PHE A 99 12.15 -12.75 -15.20
C PHE A 99 13.43 -13.40 -15.77
N PRO A 100 13.94 -14.44 -15.09
CA PRO A 100 15.09 -15.21 -15.60
C PRO A 100 14.79 -15.82 -16.97
N ASP A 101 15.83 -15.98 -17.79
CA ASP A 101 15.72 -16.64 -19.09
C ASP A 101 15.14 -18.05 -18.92
N GLY A 102 14.22 -18.43 -19.80
CA GLY A 102 13.55 -19.73 -19.78
C GLY A 102 12.33 -19.82 -18.83
N THR A 103 11.91 -18.73 -18.17
CA THR A 103 10.67 -18.74 -17.37
C THR A 103 9.40 -18.62 -18.20
N ASP A 104 9.50 -18.30 -19.50
CA ASP A 104 8.37 -18.05 -20.42
C ASP A 104 7.32 -17.07 -19.82
N ALA A 105 7.79 -16.04 -19.14
CA ALA A 105 7.00 -15.03 -18.50
C ALA A 105 7.61 -13.63 -18.67
N ALA A 106 6.75 -12.63 -18.74
CA ALA A 106 7.13 -11.23 -18.79
C ALA A 106 6.44 -10.47 -17.66
N LEU A 107 7.12 -9.48 -17.09
CA LEU A 107 6.53 -8.59 -16.10
C LEU A 107 5.44 -7.75 -16.77
N GLU A 108 4.24 -7.72 -16.19
CA GLU A 108 3.11 -6.96 -16.71
C GLU A 108 2.80 -5.75 -15.83
N ARG A 109 2.96 -5.88 -14.50
CA ARG A 109 2.71 -4.81 -13.52
C ARG A 109 3.37 -5.11 -12.19
N ILE A 110 3.81 -4.07 -11.49
CA ILE A 110 4.24 -4.13 -10.10
C ILE A 110 3.08 -3.62 -9.25
N TRP A 111 2.49 -4.51 -8.43
CA TRP A 111 1.28 -4.22 -7.68
C TRP A 111 1.55 -3.69 -6.28
N GLN A 112 2.68 -4.09 -5.68
CA GLN A 112 3.10 -3.57 -4.39
C GLN A 112 4.63 -3.49 -4.33
N ILE A 113 5.16 -2.43 -3.73
CA ILE A 113 6.53 -2.29 -3.28
C ILE A 113 6.48 -2.13 -1.77
N TYR A 114 7.12 -3.04 -1.05
CA TYR A 114 7.02 -3.15 0.39
C TYR A 114 8.43 -3.15 1.02
N PRO A 115 8.89 -1.99 1.55
CA PRO A 115 10.08 -1.95 2.40
C PRO A 115 9.88 -2.84 3.62
N ASP A 116 10.87 -3.69 3.92
CA ASP A 116 10.83 -4.66 5.03
C ASP A 116 10.90 -3.94 6.41
N ALA A 117 10.95 -4.69 7.51
CA ALA A 117 11.05 -4.15 8.85
C ALA A 117 12.31 -3.29 9.07
N ASP A 118 12.28 -2.38 10.04
CA ASP A 118 13.37 -1.46 10.38
C ASP A 118 14.69 -2.18 10.70
N SER A 119 14.63 -3.40 11.23
CA SER A 119 15.78 -4.25 11.50
C SER A 119 16.53 -4.74 10.25
N ARG A 120 15.94 -4.58 9.07
CA ARG A 120 16.44 -5.10 7.79
C ARG A 120 16.52 -4.02 6.71
N PRO A 121 17.32 -2.96 6.95
CA PRO A 121 17.48 -1.89 5.98
C PRO A 121 18.04 -2.44 4.66
N GLY A 122 17.54 -1.90 3.54
CA GLY A 122 17.90 -2.35 2.19
C GLY A 122 17.09 -3.54 1.67
N VAL A 123 16.35 -4.27 2.53
CA VAL A 123 15.44 -5.33 2.06
C VAL A 123 14.12 -4.70 1.63
N VAL A 124 13.71 -5.02 0.40
CA VAL A 124 12.44 -4.57 -0.21
C VAL A 124 11.79 -5.75 -0.92
N TRP A 125 10.49 -5.90 -0.73
CA TRP A 125 9.69 -6.90 -1.43
C TRP A 125 8.86 -6.25 -2.53
N ALA A 126 8.60 -6.99 -3.59
CA ALA A 126 7.66 -6.57 -4.63
C ALA A 126 6.70 -7.71 -4.97
N GLY A 127 5.41 -7.37 -5.05
CA GLY A 127 4.37 -8.24 -5.55
C GLY A 127 3.98 -7.84 -6.96
N CYS A 128 3.95 -8.80 -7.87
CA CYS A 128 3.86 -8.54 -9.31
C CYS A 128 2.77 -9.35 -10.01
N GLU A 129 2.51 -8.94 -11.24
CA GLU A 129 1.74 -9.63 -12.26
C GLU A 129 2.69 -10.02 -13.42
N PRO A 130 2.68 -11.29 -13.88
CA PRO A 130 1.91 -12.43 -13.35
C PRO A 130 2.26 -12.74 -11.89
N ILE A 131 1.38 -13.49 -11.20
CA ILE A 131 1.54 -13.79 -9.77
C ILE A 131 2.96 -14.23 -9.46
N SER A 132 3.70 -13.37 -8.82
CA SER A 132 5.09 -13.57 -8.40
C SER A 132 5.45 -12.61 -7.28
N VAL A 133 6.40 -13.02 -6.45
CA VAL A 133 6.99 -12.20 -5.40
C VAL A 133 8.48 -12.09 -5.66
N TRP A 134 9.00 -10.92 -5.40
CA TRP A 134 10.40 -10.57 -5.66
C TRP A 134 11.00 -9.95 -4.42
N LYS A 135 12.29 -10.13 -4.22
CA LYS A 135 13.02 -9.61 -3.06
C LYS A 135 14.30 -8.92 -3.50
N SER A 136 14.46 -7.69 -3.05
CA SER A 136 15.71 -6.92 -3.14
C SER A 136 16.44 -6.94 -1.80
N THR A 137 17.76 -6.86 -1.83
CA THR A 137 18.62 -6.67 -0.66
C THR A 137 19.53 -5.44 -0.79
N ASP A 138 19.34 -4.66 -1.84
CA ASP A 138 20.13 -3.48 -2.18
C ASP A 138 19.29 -2.18 -2.26
N GLY A 139 18.16 -2.16 -1.55
CA GLY A 139 17.30 -0.97 -1.49
C GLY A 139 16.39 -0.78 -2.70
N GLY A 140 16.10 -1.84 -3.44
CA GLY A 140 15.19 -1.81 -4.59
C GLY A 140 15.87 -1.56 -5.94
N GLU A 141 17.22 -1.61 -5.99
CA GLU A 141 17.97 -1.48 -7.25
C GLU A 141 17.79 -2.72 -8.14
N HIS A 142 17.88 -3.92 -7.53
CA HIS A 142 17.67 -5.20 -8.19
C HIS A 142 16.81 -6.11 -7.33
N PHE A 143 15.96 -6.88 -8.00
CA PHE A 143 15.09 -7.84 -7.35
C PHE A 143 15.32 -9.25 -7.89
N GLU A 144 15.34 -10.21 -7.00
CA GLU A 144 15.41 -11.63 -7.32
C GLU A 144 14.03 -12.28 -7.23
N LEU A 145 13.70 -13.14 -8.20
CA LEU A 145 12.45 -13.90 -8.21
C LEU A 145 12.42 -14.88 -7.03
N ASN A 146 11.36 -14.81 -6.23
CA ASN A 146 11.12 -15.79 -5.18
C ASN A 146 10.71 -17.15 -5.80
N ARG A 147 11.69 -18.06 -5.89
CA ARG A 147 11.50 -19.37 -6.51
C ARG A 147 10.54 -20.25 -5.68
N GLY A 148 10.54 -20.12 -4.34
CA GLY A 148 9.64 -20.89 -3.49
C GLY A 148 8.16 -20.71 -3.86
N LEU A 149 7.75 -19.47 -4.17
CA LEU A 149 6.40 -19.19 -4.65
C LEU A 149 6.24 -19.49 -6.15
N TRP A 150 7.22 -19.10 -6.97
CA TRP A 150 7.13 -19.27 -8.42
C TRP A 150 7.01 -20.73 -8.85
N ASP A 151 7.71 -21.63 -8.17
CA ASP A 151 7.72 -23.08 -8.44
C ASP A 151 6.67 -23.83 -7.60
N HIS A 152 5.77 -23.13 -6.90
CA HIS A 152 4.74 -23.75 -6.06
C HIS A 152 3.80 -24.62 -6.90
N PRO A 153 3.43 -25.85 -6.44
CA PRO A 153 2.56 -26.75 -7.19
C PRO A 153 1.21 -26.15 -7.59
N HIS A 154 0.63 -25.30 -6.72
CA HIS A 154 -0.66 -24.67 -6.99
C HIS A 154 -0.60 -23.56 -8.05
N ARG A 155 0.59 -23.13 -8.49
CA ARG A 155 0.73 -21.98 -9.38
C ARG A 155 -0.08 -22.10 -10.67
N SER A 156 -0.18 -23.30 -11.24
CA SER A 156 -0.95 -23.53 -12.46
C SER A 156 -2.47 -23.37 -12.29
N GLU A 157 -2.95 -23.33 -11.04
CA GLU A 157 -4.35 -23.22 -10.69
C GLU A 157 -4.74 -21.80 -10.25
N TRP A 158 -3.75 -20.93 -9.97
CA TRP A 158 -4.02 -19.53 -9.64
C TRP A 158 -4.51 -18.79 -10.89
N GLY A 159 -5.62 -18.08 -10.73
CA GLY A 159 -6.25 -17.36 -11.83
C GLY A 159 -6.20 -15.85 -11.68
N ALA A 160 -6.69 -15.18 -12.70
CA ALA A 160 -6.90 -13.76 -12.66
C ALA A 160 -8.19 -13.41 -11.90
N GLY A 161 -8.13 -12.44 -11.01
CA GLY A 161 -9.30 -11.68 -10.61
C GLY A 161 -9.68 -10.68 -11.72
N TYR A 162 -10.71 -9.87 -11.48
CA TYR A 162 -11.13 -8.86 -12.46
C TYR A 162 -10.03 -7.82 -12.77
N GLY A 163 -9.04 -7.66 -11.89
CA GLY A 163 -7.94 -6.71 -12.04
C GLY A 163 -6.63 -7.30 -12.57
N GLY A 164 -6.55 -8.60 -12.80
CA GLY A 164 -5.33 -9.31 -13.21
C GLY A 164 -4.93 -10.44 -12.26
N ALA A 165 -3.94 -11.23 -12.66
CA ALA A 165 -3.37 -12.33 -11.87
C ALA A 165 -2.13 -11.83 -11.11
N ALA A 166 -2.30 -11.31 -9.89
CA ALA A 166 -1.25 -10.61 -9.17
C ALA A 166 -1.08 -11.04 -7.72
N ALA A 167 0.16 -11.00 -7.23
CA ALA A 167 0.47 -10.88 -5.81
C ALA A 167 0.45 -9.38 -5.45
N HIS A 168 -0.54 -8.96 -4.66
CA HIS A 168 -0.82 -7.53 -4.47
C HIS A 168 -0.86 -7.09 -3.01
N SER A 169 -0.60 -7.99 -2.06
CA SER A 169 -0.48 -7.63 -0.65
C SER A 169 0.58 -8.49 0.02
N ILE A 170 1.55 -7.86 0.65
CA ILE A 170 2.69 -8.47 1.33
C ILE A 170 2.76 -7.93 2.74
N VAL A 171 2.93 -8.80 3.70
CA VAL A 171 3.19 -8.49 5.11
C VAL A 171 4.37 -9.32 5.57
N VAL A 172 5.37 -8.69 6.14
CA VAL A 172 6.58 -9.35 6.66
C VAL A 172 6.69 -9.04 8.15
N ASP A 173 6.95 -10.05 8.96
CA ASP A 173 7.19 -9.87 10.39
C ASP A 173 8.56 -9.23 10.66
N PRO A 174 8.82 -8.70 11.86
CA PRO A 174 10.11 -8.07 12.19
C PRO A 174 11.34 -8.97 12.05
N SER A 175 11.20 -10.29 12.11
CA SER A 175 12.30 -11.24 11.88
C SER A 175 12.62 -11.38 10.38
N GLY A 176 11.64 -11.17 9.53
CA GLY A 176 11.68 -11.40 8.10
C GLY A 176 11.60 -12.85 7.69
N GLU A 177 11.34 -13.75 8.62
CA GLU A 177 11.15 -15.19 8.37
C GLU A 177 9.68 -15.49 8.06
N LYS A 178 8.77 -14.85 8.79
CA LYS A 178 7.33 -15.01 8.57
C LYS A 178 6.84 -13.98 7.56
N VAL A 179 6.40 -14.46 6.41
CA VAL A 179 5.88 -13.64 5.32
C VAL A 179 4.49 -14.12 4.95
N HIS A 180 3.53 -13.19 4.89
CA HIS A 180 2.21 -13.47 4.33
C HIS A 180 2.02 -12.68 3.04
N ILE A 181 1.39 -13.31 2.07
CA ILE A 181 1.00 -12.65 0.82
C ILE A 181 -0.48 -12.91 0.54
N ALA A 182 -1.13 -11.95 -0.09
CA ALA A 182 -2.45 -12.15 -0.67
C ALA A 182 -2.38 -11.94 -2.18
N MET A 183 -3.13 -12.76 -2.91
CA MET A 183 -3.12 -12.75 -4.37
C MET A 183 -4.51 -12.92 -4.97
N SER A 184 -4.65 -12.51 -6.21
CA SER A 184 -5.87 -12.71 -6.99
C SER A 184 -6.15 -14.19 -7.16
N THR A 185 -7.34 -14.64 -6.81
CA THR A 185 -7.84 -16.03 -6.89
C THR A 185 -6.83 -17.12 -6.45
N GLY A 186 -5.90 -16.77 -5.59
CA GLY A 186 -4.99 -17.69 -4.90
C GLY A 186 -5.22 -17.69 -3.39
N GLY A 187 -5.77 -16.58 -2.86
CA GLY A 187 -5.98 -16.41 -1.43
C GLY A 187 -4.73 -15.91 -0.71
N VAL A 188 -4.58 -16.29 0.56
CA VAL A 188 -3.44 -15.99 1.42
C VAL A 188 -2.48 -17.17 1.43
N TYR A 189 -1.19 -16.90 1.28
CA TYR A 189 -0.10 -17.86 1.49
C TYR A 189 0.85 -17.33 2.57
N ARG A 190 1.41 -18.24 3.36
CA ARG A 190 2.39 -17.96 4.40
C ARG A 190 3.68 -18.71 4.14
N SER A 191 4.79 -18.03 4.37
CA SER A 191 6.12 -18.60 4.53
C SER A 191 6.57 -18.43 5.99
N LEU A 192 7.34 -19.39 6.51
CA LEU A 192 8.01 -19.33 7.82
C LEU A 192 9.54 -19.38 7.71
N ASP A 193 10.07 -19.30 6.50
CA ASP A 193 11.48 -19.44 6.16
C ASP A 193 11.98 -18.34 5.20
N GLY A 194 11.40 -17.12 5.32
CA GLY A 194 11.80 -15.97 4.55
C GLY A 194 11.46 -16.06 3.05
N GLY A 195 10.48 -16.90 2.71
CA GLY A 195 10.00 -17.09 1.34
C GLY A 195 10.56 -18.31 0.63
N ALA A 196 11.33 -19.18 1.31
CA ALA A 196 11.87 -20.38 0.67
C ALA A 196 10.79 -21.43 0.39
N SER A 197 9.78 -21.52 1.25
CA SER A 197 8.58 -22.37 1.05
C SER A 197 7.31 -21.62 1.42
N TRP A 198 6.17 -22.05 0.87
CA TRP A 198 4.87 -21.39 1.05
C TRP A 198 3.75 -22.41 1.25
N GLU A 199 2.77 -22.04 2.07
CA GLU A 199 1.58 -22.83 2.33
C GLU A 199 0.32 -21.96 2.29
N PRO A 200 -0.80 -22.47 1.74
CA PRO A 200 -2.08 -21.75 1.76
C PRO A 200 -2.59 -21.58 3.21
N ARG A 201 -3.21 -20.45 3.49
CA ARG A 201 -3.74 -20.07 4.81
C ARG A 201 -5.08 -19.37 4.68
N ASN A 202 -6.12 -20.11 4.28
CA ASN A 202 -7.42 -19.56 3.91
C ASN A 202 -8.60 -20.12 4.71
N LYS A 203 -8.36 -21.01 5.66
CA LYS A 203 -9.45 -21.65 6.42
C LYS A 203 -10.29 -20.62 7.17
N GLY A 204 -11.57 -20.53 6.84
CA GLY A 204 -12.53 -19.57 7.36
C GLY A 204 -12.83 -18.40 6.39
N ILE A 205 -11.97 -18.15 5.38
CA ILE A 205 -12.25 -17.16 4.34
C ILE A 205 -13.10 -17.78 3.24
N SER A 206 -14.27 -17.21 3.00
CA SER A 206 -15.21 -17.72 2.00
C SER A 206 -14.91 -17.23 0.57
N ALA A 207 -15.21 -18.08 -0.42
CA ALA A 207 -15.12 -17.80 -1.83
C ALA A 207 -16.43 -18.20 -2.54
N TYR A 208 -17.52 -17.48 -2.29
CA TYR A 208 -18.87 -17.83 -2.78
C TYR A 208 -19.00 -17.85 -4.30
N PHE A 209 -18.04 -17.31 -5.03
CA PHE A 209 -17.98 -17.41 -6.48
C PHE A 209 -17.41 -18.75 -6.99
N MET A 210 -16.88 -19.59 -6.10
CA MET A 210 -16.36 -20.92 -6.42
C MET A 210 -17.40 -22.01 -6.16
N PRO A 211 -17.31 -23.18 -6.83
CA PRO A 211 -18.19 -24.33 -6.58
C PRO A 211 -18.13 -24.82 -5.11
N ASP A 212 -16.94 -24.83 -4.51
CA ASP A 212 -16.74 -24.98 -3.07
C ASP A 212 -16.54 -23.58 -2.47
N PRO A 213 -17.41 -23.11 -1.56
CA PRO A 213 -17.27 -21.81 -0.96
C PRO A 213 -16.15 -21.73 0.08
N ASN A 214 -15.55 -22.84 0.50
CA ASN A 214 -14.46 -22.90 1.48
C ASN A 214 -13.26 -23.71 0.96
N PRO A 215 -12.70 -23.36 -0.19
CA PRO A 215 -11.60 -24.12 -0.77
C PRO A 215 -10.30 -23.89 0.01
N GLU A 216 -9.33 -24.79 -0.13
CA GLU A 216 -8.01 -24.64 0.44
C GLU A 216 -7.31 -23.36 -0.05
N PHE A 217 -7.46 -23.04 -1.33
CA PHE A 217 -6.98 -21.81 -1.97
C PHE A 217 -7.95 -21.40 -3.10
N GLY A 218 -7.79 -20.16 -3.60
CA GLY A 218 -8.66 -19.63 -4.66
C GLY A 218 -9.51 -18.45 -4.21
N GLN A 219 -9.46 -18.08 -2.93
CA GLN A 219 -10.09 -16.86 -2.43
C GLN A 219 -9.51 -15.62 -3.14
N CYS A 220 -10.33 -14.59 -3.30
CA CYS A 220 -9.89 -13.31 -3.84
C CYS A 220 -9.67 -12.31 -2.68
N VAL A 221 -8.53 -12.45 -2.01
CA VAL A 221 -8.18 -11.59 -0.87
C VAL A 221 -7.56 -10.31 -1.38
N HIS A 222 -8.22 -9.19 -1.18
CA HIS A 222 -7.84 -7.89 -1.73
C HIS A 222 -6.68 -7.24 -0.99
N LYS A 223 -6.67 -7.32 0.36
CA LYS A 223 -5.63 -6.73 1.19
C LYS A 223 -5.50 -7.47 2.49
N ILE A 224 -4.27 -7.66 2.95
CA ILE A 224 -3.96 -8.11 4.32
C ILE A 224 -3.13 -7.04 5.03
N ALA A 225 -3.29 -6.94 6.35
CA ALA A 225 -2.51 -6.06 7.20
C ALA A 225 -2.24 -6.75 8.55
N ALA A 226 -1.04 -6.56 9.11
CA ALA A 226 -0.69 -7.09 10.42
C ALA A 226 -1.06 -6.10 11.53
N ASP A 227 -1.49 -6.61 12.67
CA ASP A 227 -1.56 -5.82 13.90
C ASP A 227 -0.11 -5.57 14.40
N ALA A 228 0.25 -4.31 14.57
CA ALA A 228 1.62 -3.95 14.95
C ALA A 228 1.98 -4.34 16.39
N ALA A 229 1.00 -4.55 17.25
CA ALA A 229 1.18 -4.81 18.68
C ALA A 229 0.86 -6.25 19.09
N VAL A 230 0.20 -7.04 18.24
CA VAL A 230 -0.20 -8.40 18.53
C VAL A 230 0.41 -9.36 17.51
N GLU A 231 1.37 -10.16 17.96
CA GLU A 231 1.98 -11.17 17.11
C GLU A 231 0.94 -12.16 16.57
N ASN A 232 1.09 -12.57 15.33
CA ASN A 232 0.20 -13.48 14.61
C ASN A 232 -1.22 -12.95 14.32
N ARG A 233 -1.58 -11.74 14.75
CA ARG A 233 -2.84 -11.13 14.35
C ARG A 233 -2.70 -10.46 13.01
N LEU A 234 -3.58 -10.86 12.09
CA LEU A 234 -3.73 -10.26 10.77
C LEU A 234 -5.19 -9.95 10.50
N TYR A 235 -5.42 -8.95 9.67
CA TYR A 235 -6.72 -8.61 9.13
C TYR A 235 -6.72 -8.79 7.62
N ALA A 236 -7.87 -9.15 7.06
CA ALA A 236 -8.04 -9.32 5.62
C ALA A 236 -9.34 -8.70 5.12
N GLN A 237 -9.24 -7.88 4.08
CA GLN A 237 -10.37 -7.54 3.23
C GLN A 237 -10.41 -8.54 2.09
N ASN A 238 -11.44 -9.33 2.04
CA ASN A 238 -11.67 -10.30 0.96
C ASN A 238 -12.76 -9.79 0.00
N HIS A 239 -12.95 -10.47 -1.10
CA HIS A 239 -14.05 -10.21 -2.03
C HIS A 239 -15.41 -10.32 -1.35
N HIS A 240 -15.58 -11.26 -0.44
CA HIS A 240 -16.73 -11.40 0.45
C HIS A 240 -16.24 -11.46 1.89
N GLY A 241 -16.50 -10.41 2.64
CA GLY A 241 -16.20 -10.35 4.06
C GLY A 241 -14.91 -9.63 4.43
N VAL A 242 -14.88 -9.25 5.69
CA VAL A 242 -13.72 -8.74 6.42
C VAL A 242 -13.39 -9.76 7.51
N TYR A 243 -12.13 -10.14 7.59
CA TYR A 243 -11.70 -11.25 8.45
C TYR A 243 -10.54 -10.86 9.35
N ARG A 244 -10.41 -11.57 10.47
CA ARG A 244 -9.27 -11.52 11.36
C ARG A 244 -8.77 -12.93 11.65
N THR A 245 -7.47 -13.08 11.82
CA THR A 245 -6.81 -14.23 12.42
C THR A 245 -5.98 -13.80 13.62
N ASP A 246 -5.90 -14.63 14.64
CA ASP A 246 -5.05 -14.43 15.81
C ASP A 246 -3.95 -15.52 15.89
N ASP A 247 -3.85 -16.40 14.90
CA ASP A 247 -2.95 -17.56 14.85
C ASP A 247 -2.08 -17.61 13.57
N GLY A 248 -1.87 -16.47 12.93
CA GLY A 248 -1.01 -16.36 11.74
C GLY A 248 -1.62 -16.98 10.50
N GLY A 249 -2.95 -16.99 10.41
CA GLY A 249 -3.71 -17.45 9.25
C GLY A 249 -4.14 -18.91 9.30
N GLU A 250 -3.90 -19.63 10.40
CA GLU A 250 -4.39 -21.01 10.55
C GLU A 250 -5.92 -21.06 10.51
N ASN A 251 -6.57 -20.06 11.15
CA ASN A 251 -8.01 -19.89 11.13
C ASN A 251 -8.36 -18.40 10.99
N TRP A 252 -9.40 -18.10 10.22
CA TRP A 252 -9.91 -16.75 10.03
C TRP A 252 -11.37 -16.67 10.50
N ASP A 253 -11.67 -15.64 11.27
CA ASP A 253 -13.01 -15.32 11.73
C ASP A 253 -13.53 -14.07 11.04
N SER A 254 -14.82 -14.08 10.66
CA SER A 254 -15.46 -12.88 10.10
C SER A 254 -15.62 -11.82 11.19
N ILE A 255 -15.28 -10.59 10.84
CA ILE A 255 -15.44 -9.39 11.68
C ILE A 255 -16.25 -8.31 10.95
N ALA A 256 -17.08 -8.71 9.98
CA ALA A 256 -17.87 -7.77 9.17
C ALA A 256 -19.13 -7.25 9.87
N ASP A 257 -19.51 -7.80 11.02
CA ASP A 257 -20.72 -7.39 11.75
C ASP A 257 -20.63 -5.91 12.15
N GLY A 258 -21.68 -5.16 11.83
CA GLY A 258 -21.75 -3.71 12.06
C GLY A 258 -21.22 -2.83 10.92
N LEU A 259 -20.62 -3.42 9.86
CA LEU A 259 -20.30 -2.70 8.64
C LEU A 259 -21.54 -2.57 7.73
N PRO A 260 -21.68 -1.46 6.96
CA PRO A 260 -22.79 -1.28 6.03
C PRO A 260 -22.71 -2.19 4.79
N ALA A 261 -21.52 -2.71 4.49
CA ALA A 261 -21.24 -3.71 3.46
C ALA A 261 -19.91 -4.40 3.78
N ASP A 262 -19.73 -5.62 3.31
CA ASP A 262 -18.57 -6.44 3.58
C ASP A 262 -17.59 -6.54 2.39
N PHE A 263 -17.96 -5.99 1.23
CA PHE A 263 -17.09 -5.84 0.06
C PHE A 263 -16.26 -4.56 0.18
N GLY A 264 -15.02 -4.60 -0.27
CA GLY A 264 -14.11 -3.45 -0.30
C GLY A 264 -12.72 -3.86 -0.78
N PHE A 265 -11.79 -2.92 -0.74
CA PHE A 265 -10.41 -3.17 -1.14
C PHE A 265 -9.40 -2.80 -0.05
N VAL A 266 -9.78 -1.92 0.87
CA VAL A 266 -8.90 -1.32 1.86
C VAL A 266 -8.90 -2.10 3.16
N MET A 267 -7.71 -2.38 3.68
CA MET A 267 -7.46 -2.83 5.03
C MET A 267 -6.21 -2.12 5.53
N LEU A 268 -6.35 -1.32 6.59
CA LEU A 268 -5.25 -0.62 7.25
C LEU A 268 -5.26 -0.99 8.74
N THR A 269 -4.08 -0.97 9.36
CA THR A 269 -3.90 -1.19 10.79
C THR A 269 -3.10 -0.05 11.41
N HIS A 270 -3.36 0.24 12.66
CA HIS A 270 -2.62 1.27 13.39
C HIS A 270 -1.16 0.81 13.61
N PRO A 271 -0.16 1.68 13.36
CA PRO A 271 1.26 1.28 13.39
C PRO A 271 1.78 0.96 14.81
N ARG A 272 1.02 1.26 15.87
CA ARG A 272 1.45 1.07 17.27
C ARG A 272 0.38 0.54 18.21
N ARG A 273 -0.92 0.74 17.91
CA ARG A 273 -2.03 0.41 18.81
C ARG A 273 -2.68 -0.90 18.40
N GLU A 274 -2.76 -1.84 19.34
CA GLU A 274 -3.45 -3.12 19.12
C GLU A 274 -4.93 -2.93 18.79
N GLY A 275 -5.48 -3.84 18.00
CA GLY A 275 -6.90 -3.92 17.71
C GLY A 275 -7.50 -2.77 16.90
N THR A 276 -6.67 -1.80 16.46
CA THR A 276 -7.13 -0.66 15.70
C THR A 276 -6.89 -0.86 14.20
N ALA A 277 -7.97 -0.83 13.43
CA ALA A 277 -7.93 -1.02 11.98
C ALA A 277 -9.00 -0.16 11.28
N TRP A 278 -8.80 0.08 9.97
CA TRP A 278 -9.72 0.83 9.11
C TRP A 278 -10.05 0.07 7.85
N VAL A 279 -11.30 0.18 7.43
CA VAL A 279 -11.81 -0.30 6.13
C VAL A 279 -12.62 0.80 5.45
N ILE A 280 -12.75 0.71 4.14
CA ILE A 280 -13.62 1.57 3.32
C ILE A 280 -14.58 0.67 2.55
N PRO A 281 -15.77 0.42 3.08
CA PRO A 281 -16.75 -0.48 2.46
C PRO A 281 -17.26 0.04 1.12
N LEU A 282 -17.53 -0.87 0.22
CA LEU A 282 -18.21 -0.67 -1.04
C LEU A 282 -19.45 -1.57 -1.11
N LYS A 283 -20.48 -1.16 -1.81
CA LYS A 283 -21.78 -1.81 -1.80
C LYS A 283 -21.72 -3.25 -2.31
N ALA A 284 -21.07 -3.47 -3.45
CA ALA A 284 -20.89 -4.80 -4.03
C ALA A 284 -19.83 -4.77 -5.14
N ASP A 285 -19.33 -5.94 -5.52
CA ASP A 285 -18.38 -6.09 -6.64
C ASP A 285 -18.93 -5.53 -7.97
N GLY A 286 -20.18 -5.76 -8.28
CA GLY A 286 -20.80 -5.26 -9.51
C GLY A 286 -21.08 -3.76 -9.54
N GLU A 287 -21.09 -3.08 -8.38
CA GLU A 287 -21.41 -1.66 -8.28
C GLU A 287 -20.18 -0.81 -7.92
N ARG A 288 -19.35 -1.27 -7.00
CA ARG A 288 -18.09 -0.63 -6.53
C ARG A 288 -18.24 0.86 -6.15
N ILE A 289 -19.36 1.18 -5.56
CA ILE A 289 -19.67 2.51 -5.02
C ILE A 289 -19.83 2.41 -3.50
N PRO A 290 -19.61 3.50 -2.74
CA PRO A 290 -19.87 3.52 -1.30
C PRO A 290 -21.35 3.19 -1.00
N PRO A 291 -21.65 2.51 0.12
CA PRO A 291 -23.02 2.32 0.59
C PRO A 291 -23.75 3.66 0.67
N ASP A 292 -25.01 3.71 0.24
CA ASP A 292 -25.84 4.92 0.16
C ASP A 292 -25.18 6.09 -0.60
N SER A 293 -24.19 5.80 -1.46
CA SER A 293 -23.33 6.77 -2.14
C SER A 293 -22.55 7.69 -1.20
N LYS A 294 -22.49 7.38 0.08
CA LYS A 294 -21.81 8.15 1.12
C LYS A 294 -20.42 7.59 1.39
N LEU A 295 -19.40 8.35 1.02
CA LEU A 295 -18.01 7.95 1.28
C LEU A 295 -17.73 8.02 2.78
N SER A 296 -17.42 6.89 3.39
CA SER A 296 -17.05 6.82 4.81
C SER A 296 -15.96 5.79 5.05
N VAL A 297 -15.13 6.08 6.04
CA VAL A 297 -14.14 5.17 6.60
C VAL A 297 -14.74 4.54 7.85
N HIS A 298 -14.51 3.26 8.07
CA HIS A 298 -14.96 2.57 9.28
C HIS A 298 -13.76 2.13 10.08
N ARG A 299 -13.71 2.53 11.36
CA ARG A 299 -12.63 2.17 12.30
C ARG A 299 -13.13 1.22 13.37
N THR A 300 -12.34 0.20 13.65
CA THR A 300 -12.43 -0.58 14.88
C THR A 300 -11.29 -0.22 15.83
N ASP A 301 -11.53 -0.25 17.13
CA ASP A 301 -10.54 -0.11 18.19
C ASP A 301 -10.51 -1.34 19.12
N ASP A 302 -11.28 -2.38 18.75
CA ASP A 302 -11.45 -3.65 19.49
C ASP A 302 -11.31 -4.89 18.61
N ALA A 303 -10.42 -4.78 17.60
CA ALA A 303 -10.08 -5.85 16.68
C ALA A 303 -11.27 -6.42 15.87
N GLY A 304 -12.22 -5.57 15.52
CA GLY A 304 -13.40 -5.91 14.73
C GLY A 304 -14.61 -6.32 15.53
N GLY A 305 -14.59 -6.14 16.86
CA GLY A 305 -15.76 -6.35 17.70
C GLY A 305 -16.86 -5.32 17.45
N THR A 306 -16.46 -4.07 17.18
CA THR A 306 -17.35 -2.97 16.79
C THR A 306 -16.70 -2.08 15.73
N TRP A 307 -17.53 -1.39 14.93
CA TRP A 307 -17.09 -0.47 13.89
C TRP A 307 -17.71 0.91 14.07
N LYS A 308 -16.89 1.94 14.03
CA LYS A 308 -17.29 3.36 14.08
C LYS A 308 -17.22 3.96 12.70
N GLU A 309 -18.31 4.53 12.20
CA GLU A 309 -18.30 5.32 10.97
C GLU A 309 -17.59 6.66 11.17
N LEU A 310 -16.69 7.01 10.24
CA LEU A 310 -15.92 8.25 10.18
C LEU A 310 -16.21 8.92 8.84
N HIS A 311 -16.89 10.07 8.86
CA HIS A 311 -17.35 10.73 7.64
C HIS A 311 -17.08 12.25 7.63
N THR A 312 -16.69 12.83 8.77
CA THR A 312 -16.52 14.29 8.88
C THR A 312 -15.50 14.80 7.86
N GLY A 313 -15.91 15.71 6.98
CA GLY A 313 -15.07 16.27 5.93
C GLY A 313 -15.02 15.47 4.62
N LEU A 314 -15.73 14.33 4.56
CA LEU A 314 -15.90 13.56 3.33
C LEU A 314 -17.21 13.94 2.60
N PRO A 315 -17.32 13.71 1.28
CA PRO A 315 -18.50 14.06 0.53
C PRO A 315 -19.71 13.16 0.83
N ASP A 316 -20.89 13.75 0.89
CA ASP A 316 -22.16 13.03 1.03
C ASP A 316 -22.56 12.25 -0.24
N HIS A 317 -21.93 12.56 -1.37
CA HIS A 317 -22.19 11.89 -2.64
C HIS A 317 -20.86 11.56 -3.32
N GLU A 318 -20.50 10.28 -3.32
CA GLU A 318 -19.33 9.73 -4.00
C GLU A 318 -19.74 8.43 -4.71
N TYR A 319 -19.28 8.27 -5.93
CA TYR A 319 -19.58 7.11 -6.79
C TYR A 319 -18.34 6.33 -7.21
N ASN A 320 -17.19 6.65 -6.64
CA ASN A 320 -15.92 6.04 -6.98
C ASN A 320 -15.37 5.20 -5.82
N ALA A 321 -14.75 4.08 -6.18
CA ALA A 321 -14.07 3.22 -5.23
C ALA A 321 -12.74 3.81 -4.75
N VAL A 322 -12.31 3.40 -3.56
CA VAL A 322 -10.92 3.47 -3.09
C VAL A 322 -10.29 2.10 -3.32
N LEU A 323 -9.18 2.04 -4.06
CA LEU A 323 -8.49 0.79 -4.37
C LEU A 323 -7.62 0.32 -3.20
N ARG A 324 -7.17 -0.96 -3.24
CA ARG A 324 -6.43 -1.63 -2.16
C ARG A 324 -5.16 -0.92 -1.71
N ASP A 325 -4.42 -0.33 -2.62
CA ASP A 325 -3.18 0.42 -2.35
C ASP A 325 -3.38 1.94 -2.42
N ALA A 326 -4.61 2.40 -2.69
CA ALA A 326 -4.97 3.81 -2.69
C ALA A 326 -5.31 4.34 -1.28
N ALA A 327 -4.97 3.61 -0.23
CA ALA A 327 -5.09 4.04 1.16
C ALA A 327 -3.85 3.65 1.97
N PHE A 328 -3.48 4.50 2.94
CA PHE A 328 -2.30 4.30 3.78
C PHE A 328 -2.43 5.03 5.12
N VAL A 329 -1.62 4.64 6.10
CA VAL A 329 -1.44 5.33 7.38
C VAL A 329 0.02 5.72 7.57
N ASP A 330 0.29 6.86 8.18
CA ASP A 330 1.64 7.26 8.58
C ASP A 330 2.00 6.79 10.01
N THR A 331 3.23 7.08 10.41
CA THR A 331 3.75 6.75 11.75
C THR A 331 3.72 7.94 12.71
N ALA A 332 3.08 9.05 12.35
CA ALA A 332 2.95 10.23 13.22
C ALA A 332 2.07 9.97 14.45
N GLU A 333 2.09 10.90 15.39
CA GLU A 333 1.20 10.91 16.55
C GLU A 333 0.41 12.22 16.59
N PRO A 334 -0.92 12.19 16.50
CA PRO A 334 -1.78 11.05 16.13
C PRO A 334 -1.49 10.52 14.72
N THR A 335 -1.79 9.23 14.50
CA THR A 335 -1.60 8.58 13.19
C THR A 335 -2.44 9.24 12.10
N GLY A 336 -1.80 9.59 11.00
CA GLY A 336 -2.49 10.11 9.81
C GLY A 336 -3.13 8.98 9.00
N VAL A 337 -4.30 9.25 8.43
CA VAL A 337 -5.01 8.34 7.53
C VAL A 337 -5.19 9.04 6.18
N TYR A 338 -4.76 8.41 5.10
CA TYR A 338 -4.72 8.98 3.76
C TYR A 338 -5.34 8.05 2.76
N PHE A 339 -6.16 8.56 1.84
CA PHE A 339 -6.65 7.76 0.73
C PHE A 339 -7.01 8.59 -0.49
N GLY A 340 -7.05 7.94 -1.65
CA GLY A 340 -7.47 8.54 -2.91
C GLY A 340 -8.55 7.70 -3.61
N THR A 341 -9.48 8.37 -4.28
CA THR A 341 -10.57 7.75 -5.01
C THR A 341 -10.24 7.56 -6.48
N ARG A 342 -10.94 6.66 -7.14
CA ARG A 342 -10.89 6.54 -8.60
C ARG A 342 -11.42 7.77 -9.34
N GLY A 343 -12.13 8.65 -8.64
CA GLY A 343 -12.56 9.96 -9.16
C GLY A 343 -11.47 11.03 -9.10
N GLY A 344 -10.29 10.72 -8.57
CA GLY A 344 -9.15 11.64 -8.51
C GLY A 344 -9.15 12.60 -7.33
N ALA A 345 -10.00 12.39 -6.33
CA ALA A 345 -9.93 13.10 -5.06
C ALA A 345 -9.00 12.36 -4.08
N VAL A 346 -8.22 13.10 -3.31
CA VAL A 346 -7.32 12.60 -2.26
C VAL A 346 -7.65 13.29 -0.95
N TYR A 347 -7.80 12.51 0.10
CA TYR A 347 -8.14 12.97 1.44
C TYR A 347 -7.05 12.60 2.45
N ALA A 348 -6.87 13.49 3.44
CA ALA A 348 -5.96 13.30 4.55
C ALA A 348 -6.67 13.58 5.88
N SER A 349 -6.37 12.78 6.89
CA SER A 349 -6.73 12.99 8.28
C SER A 349 -5.45 13.04 9.12
N ALA A 350 -5.37 13.99 10.06
CA ALA A 350 -4.27 14.10 11.02
C ALA A 350 -4.67 13.60 12.42
N ASP A 351 -5.87 13.02 12.56
CA ASP A 351 -6.52 12.65 13.82
C ASP A 351 -7.17 11.27 13.75
N GLU A 352 -6.51 10.32 13.10
CA GLU A 352 -6.91 8.90 13.01
C GLU A 352 -8.27 8.68 12.29
N GLY A 353 -8.64 9.61 11.41
CA GLY A 353 -9.88 9.54 10.62
C GLY A 353 -11.06 10.27 11.24
N GLU A 354 -10.91 10.95 12.39
CA GLU A 354 -12.02 11.71 13.01
C GLU A 354 -12.47 12.86 12.10
N THR A 355 -11.50 13.53 11.42
CA THR A 355 -11.78 14.55 10.41
C THR A 355 -10.89 14.38 9.20
N PHE A 356 -11.46 14.59 8.01
CA PHE A 356 -10.74 14.54 6.74
C PHE A 356 -10.72 15.91 6.09
N THR A 357 -9.63 16.20 5.37
CA THR A 357 -9.50 17.37 4.49
C THR A 357 -9.13 16.90 3.10
N GLU A 358 -9.67 17.57 2.07
CA GLU A 358 -9.26 17.31 0.68
C GLU A 358 -7.86 17.88 0.45
N VAL A 359 -6.95 17.02 0.00
CA VAL A 359 -5.57 17.37 -0.36
C VAL A 359 -5.48 17.80 -1.82
N ALA A 360 -6.18 17.08 -2.68
CA ALA A 360 -6.24 17.33 -4.11
C ALA A 360 -7.53 16.74 -4.69
N SER A 361 -8.01 17.34 -5.77
CA SER A 361 -9.14 16.84 -6.55
C SER A 361 -8.86 16.92 -8.04
N HIS A 362 -9.69 16.22 -8.83
CA HIS A 362 -9.59 16.17 -10.29
C HIS A 362 -8.26 15.59 -10.81
N LEU A 363 -7.52 14.84 -9.99
CA LEU A 363 -6.40 14.05 -10.47
C LEU A 363 -6.91 12.91 -11.39
N PRO A 364 -6.05 12.30 -12.19
CA PRO A 364 -6.40 11.04 -12.85
C PRO A 364 -6.72 9.97 -11.78
N ASP A 365 -7.38 8.90 -12.20
CA ASP A 365 -7.73 7.72 -11.39
C ASP A 365 -6.61 7.35 -10.40
N VAL A 366 -6.84 7.49 -9.07
CA VAL A 366 -5.82 7.20 -8.06
C VAL A 366 -5.70 5.70 -7.85
N LEU A 367 -4.50 5.18 -8.05
CA LEU A 367 -4.19 3.76 -7.99
C LEU A 367 -3.49 3.37 -6.68
N CYS A 368 -2.63 4.26 -6.17
CA CYS A 368 -1.81 4.01 -4.99
C CYS A 368 -1.58 5.31 -4.20
N VAL A 369 -1.57 5.21 -2.88
CA VAL A 369 -1.20 6.29 -1.95
C VAL A 369 -0.21 5.73 -0.93
N ARG A 370 0.87 6.47 -0.67
CA ARG A 370 1.80 6.23 0.45
C ARG A 370 2.10 7.53 1.15
N ALA A 371 2.23 7.46 2.46
CA ALA A 371 2.59 8.62 3.28
C ALA A 371 3.80 8.32 4.17
N ALA A 372 4.58 9.34 4.47
CA ALA A 372 5.72 9.23 5.38
C ALA A 372 5.93 10.53 6.16
N VAL A 373 6.47 10.37 7.37
CA VAL A 373 7.09 11.45 8.14
C VAL A 373 8.54 11.54 7.71
N VAL A 374 8.98 12.72 7.27
CA VAL A 374 10.34 12.96 6.78
C VAL A 374 11.02 13.98 7.68
N VAL A 375 12.20 13.66 8.17
CA VAL A 375 12.98 14.52 9.07
C VAL A 375 14.03 15.26 8.27
N GLY A 376 14.08 16.61 8.43
CA GLY A 376 15.14 17.44 7.84
C GLY A 376 14.98 17.77 6.35
N ALA A 377 13.82 17.52 5.75
CA ALA A 377 13.54 17.94 4.38
C ALA A 377 13.45 19.47 4.31
N SER A 378 14.42 20.12 3.67
CA SER A 378 14.18 21.42 3.06
C SER A 378 13.08 21.26 2.03
N ALA A 379 12.18 22.22 1.89
CA ALA A 379 11.00 22.18 1.02
C ALA A 379 11.25 21.39 -0.28
N ILE A 380 10.29 20.52 -0.65
CA ILE A 380 10.37 19.82 -1.95
C ILE A 380 10.57 20.88 -3.04
N PRO A 381 11.51 20.67 -3.96
CA PRO A 381 11.70 21.59 -5.08
C PRO A 381 10.39 21.76 -5.85
N GLU A 382 9.97 22.98 -6.12
CA GLU A 382 8.89 23.22 -7.08
C GLU A 382 9.21 22.49 -8.38
N ALA A 383 8.30 21.65 -8.86
CA ALA A 383 8.49 20.96 -10.11
C ALA A 383 8.72 22.02 -11.21
N LYS A 384 9.93 22.06 -11.75
CA LYS A 384 10.21 22.89 -12.92
C LYS A 384 9.27 22.39 -14.01
N ALA A 385 8.35 23.27 -14.45
CA ALA A 385 7.53 23.02 -15.62
C ALA A 385 8.45 22.52 -16.72
N ASN A 386 8.20 21.32 -17.24
CA ASN A 386 9.01 20.69 -18.25
C ASN A 386 9.35 21.69 -19.36
N ALA A 387 10.63 21.98 -19.53
CA ALA A 387 11.12 22.71 -20.68
C ALA A 387 10.63 21.98 -21.93
N SER A 388 9.91 22.70 -22.77
CA SER A 388 9.42 22.23 -24.07
C SER A 388 10.50 21.41 -24.77
N VAL A 389 10.18 20.15 -25.05
CA VAL A 389 10.93 19.37 -26.04
C VAL A 389 10.71 20.06 -27.37
N SER A 390 11.71 20.80 -27.79
CA SER A 390 11.77 21.37 -29.14
C SER A 390 12.23 20.31 -30.11
N GLY A 391 11.36 19.97 -31.07
CA GLY A 391 11.63 19.42 -32.38
C GLY A 391 12.17 18.02 -32.52
#